data_187fa9e9ac174a2ea5fffc1bf035dba1
#
_entry.id   187fa9e9ac174a2ea5fffc1bf035dba1
#
_cell.length_a   1.000
_cell.length_b   1.000
_cell.length_c   1.000
_cell.angle_alpha   90.00
_cell.angle_beta   90.00
_cell.angle_gamma   90.00
#
_symmetry.space_group_name_H-M   'P 1'
#
loop_
_entity.id
_entity.type
_entity.pdbx_description
1 polymer ?
#
loop_
_entity_poly.entity_id
_entity_poly.type
_entity_poly.pdbx_seq_one_letter_code
_entity_poly.pdbx_strand_id
1 'polypeptide(L)'
;MTAASLLIATSLFGATPIAQADEVQKRTITEESIYDLLVDRFFNGSGDNDFDTNTKDPSKFAGGDFRGLQDKLTFIGDMGFSIVSIGTVFDTEKYDGSMPTSYATLEEHFGTAKEFQSVVKAYRAKEMAIMIDFPLSNVSPNHEWAKDPAKQSWIASSNNGQVQWDLANEDVQAALIEAATEFVTTYNIGGVRLTNLDGADTEFVNAMIEALKGTNDSFYVIANEESDANFDATFSQATADIYRNIFKNVDMDSTKLMDPVSGDQPAQIMIDTLNTHRFTFDSANENMFPPTRLKMAMGTLFMLPGIPVVQYGTEIAMNGEKAPDTHQFYNFKIDEELINYIENLQTLRNKSETLRNGEFELITNENGLLVFTRTSDEEKWVIMVNNTSKTQRVDLTPEQLGDEKALNGILNEEKVRLNEKDVYPVILDREMVEIYQVKDDEGLNIPYMVALGLVYVLFIGFVVVIIKRGKKRRQEQDAAK
;
A
#
# COMPACT_ATOMS: atom_id res chain seq x y z
N MET A 1 -8.52 80.63 -24.37
CA MET A 1 -9.07 79.54 -25.13
C MET A 1 -8.18 78.32 -24.87
N THR A 2 -8.55 77.52 -23.90
CA THR A 2 -7.80 76.33 -23.46
C THR A 2 -8.67 75.09 -23.77
N ALA A 3 -8.24 74.27 -24.69
CA ALA A 3 -8.90 72.99 -25.03
C ALA A 3 -8.47 71.88 -24.05
N ALA A 4 -9.41 71.34 -23.31
CA ALA A 4 -9.22 70.19 -22.45
C ALA A 4 -9.41 68.91 -23.28
N SER A 5 -8.37 68.10 -23.36
CA SER A 5 -8.46 66.76 -24.00
C SER A 5 -8.91 65.74 -22.95
N LEU A 6 -10.05 65.08 -23.23
CA LEU A 6 -10.62 64.04 -22.40
C LEU A 6 -10.02 62.68 -22.87
N LEU A 7 -9.22 62.04 -22.00
CA LEU A 7 -8.70 60.71 -22.20
C LEU A 7 -9.74 59.70 -21.70
N ILE A 8 -10.35 58.96 -22.62
CA ILE A 8 -11.22 57.80 -22.34
C ILE A 8 -10.31 56.59 -22.19
N ALA A 9 -10.18 56.09 -20.95
CA ALA A 9 -9.55 54.81 -20.67
C ALA A 9 -10.57 53.68 -20.86
N THR A 10 -10.41 52.92 -21.95
CA THR A 10 -11.14 51.68 -22.17
C THR A 10 -10.47 50.57 -21.35
N SER A 11 -11.11 50.13 -20.26
CA SER A 11 -10.72 48.94 -19.49
C SER A 11 -11.07 47.71 -20.32
N LEU A 12 -10.06 47.04 -20.89
CA LEU A 12 -10.17 45.69 -21.39
C LEU A 12 -10.31 44.76 -20.19
N PHE A 13 -11.52 44.25 -19.93
CA PHE A 13 -11.72 43.09 -19.10
C PHE A 13 -11.20 41.87 -19.88
N GLY A 14 -9.96 41.46 -19.58
CA GLY A 14 -9.44 40.17 -19.98
C GLY A 14 -10.25 39.09 -19.26
N ALA A 15 -11.01 38.31 -20.01
CA ALA A 15 -11.56 37.06 -19.48
C ALA A 15 -10.38 36.15 -19.14
N THR A 16 -10.16 35.92 -17.85
CA THR A 16 -9.29 34.84 -17.39
C THR A 16 -9.87 33.53 -17.92
N PRO A 17 -9.08 32.70 -18.59
CA PRO A 17 -9.55 31.35 -18.93
C PRO A 17 -9.90 30.68 -17.60
N ILE A 18 -11.13 30.18 -17.51
CA ILE A 18 -11.53 29.24 -16.46
C ILE A 18 -10.55 28.08 -16.64
N ALA A 19 -9.70 27.84 -15.66
CA ALA A 19 -8.89 26.65 -15.61
C ALA A 19 -9.87 25.47 -15.73
N GLN A 20 -9.77 24.77 -16.84
CA GLN A 20 -10.42 23.48 -17.03
C GLN A 20 -9.86 22.63 -15.89
N ALA A 21 -10.72 22.15 -14.99
CA ALA A 21 -10.29 21.17 -14.02
C ALA A 21 -9.64 20.05 -14.82
N ASP A 22 -8.38 19.77 -14.57
CA ASP A 22 -7.70 18.62 -15.12
C ASP A 22 -8.62 17.43 -14.81
N GLU A 23 -9.09 16.74 -15.85
CA GLU A 23 -9.72 15.45 -15.68
C GLU A 23 -8.73 14.62 -14.87
N VAL A 24 -9.11 14.25 -13.65
CA VAL A 24 -8.29 13.38 -12.79
C VAL A 24 -8.07 12.12 -13.62
N GLN A 25 -6.86 11.96 -14.13
CA GLN A 25 -6.52 10.84 -14.99
C GLN A 25 -6.80 9.56 -14.19
N LYS A 26 -7.67 8.70 -14.71
CA LYS A 26 -8.03 7.44 -14.07
C LYS A 26 -6.75 6.62 -13.86
N ARG A 27 -6.39 6.37 -12.62
CA ARG A 27 -5.28 5.47 -12.29
C ARG A 27 -5.65 4.04 -12.63
N THR A 28 -4.69 3.30 -13.12
CA THR A 28 -4.82 1.85 -13.28
C THR A 28 -4.62 1.19 -11.92
N ILE A 29 -5.13 -0.02 -11.72
CA ILE A 29 -4.98 -0.73 -10.45
C ILE A 29 -3.52 -0.96 -10.06
N THR A 30 -2.61 -1.05 -11.04
CA THR A 30 -1.15 -1.20 -10.82
C THR A 30 -0.50 0.02 -10.16
N GLU A 31 -1.15 1.18 -10.27
CA GLU A 31 -0.70 2.41 -9.61
C GLU A 31 -1.15 2.49 -8.14
N GLU A 32 -2.10 1.65 -7.77
CA GLU A 32 -2.72 1.66 -6.45
C GLU A 32 -1.97 0.77 -5.45
N SER A 33 -2.32 0.91 -4.19
CA SER A 33 -1.89 0.07 -3.09
C SER A 33 -3.06 -0.13 -2.13
N ILE A 34 -3.12 -1.28 -1.51
CA ILE A 34 -4.28 -1.69 -0.71
C ILE A 34 -3.87 -1.89 0.75
N TYR A 35 -4.57 -1.23 1.67
CA TYR A 35 -4.57 -1.59 3.08
C TYR A 35 -5.81 -2.45 3.36
N ASP A 36 -5.60 -3.71 3.76
CA ASP A 36 -6.64 -4.71 3.92
C ASP A 36 -6.91 -4.95 5.39
N LEU A 37 -8.13 -4.74 5.86
CA LEU A 37 -8.47 -4.84 7.28
C LEU A 37 -9.82 -5.53 7.54
N LEU A 38 -10.02 -5.97 8.77
CA LEU A 38 -11.30 -6.40 9.31
C LEU A 38 -11.88 -5.30 10.18
N VAL A 39 -13.08 -4.83 9.86
CA VAL A 39 -13.78 -3.77 10.61
C VAL A 39 -13.84 -4.11 12.09
N ASP A 40 -14.32 -5.31 12.43
CA ASP A 40 -14.48 -5.78 13.83
C ASP A 40 -13.18 -5.72 14.64
N ARG A 41 -12.02 -5.88 13.99
CA ARG A 41 -10.71 -6.01 14.65
C ARG A 41 -9.88 -4.75 14.65
N PHE A 42 -10.36 -3.68 14.02
CA PHE A 42 -9.56 -2.49 13.83
C PHE A 42 -9.68 -1.49 14.98
N PHE A 43 -10.83 -0.86 15.16
CA PHE A 43 -11.02 0.12 16.23
C PHE A 43 -12.50 0.26 16.59
N ASN A 44 -12.80 0.20 17.89
CA ASN A 44 -14.14 0.49 18.45
C ASN A 44 -14.30 1.99 18.64
N GLY A 45 -15.16 2.62 17.85
CA GLY A 45 -15.45 4.06 17.90
C GLY A 45 -16.74 4.39 18.62
N SER A 46 -17.66 3.41 18.77
CA SER A 46 -18.98 3.58 19.42
C SER A 46 -19.31 2.37 20.26
N GLY A 47 -19.78 2.60 21.49
CA GLY A 47 -20.33 1.53 22.34
C GLY A 47 -21.81 1.24 22.09
N ASP A 48 -22.47 1.94 21.16
CA ASP A 48 -23.91 1.79 20.95
C ASP A 48 -24.26 0.49 20.20
N ASN A 49 -23.29 -0.08 19.50
CA ASN A 49 -23.35 -1.32 18.71
C ASN A 49 -22.57 -2.49 19.29
N ASP A 50 -22.12 -2.39 20.55
CA ASP A 50 -21.31 -3.42 21.25
C ASP A 50 -22.16 -4.53 21.90
N PHE A 51 -23.32 -4.87 21.34
CA PHE A 51 -24.12 -5.98 21.87
C PHE A 51 -23.43 -7.32 21.58
N ASP A 52 -23.39 -8.21 22.58
CA ASP A 52 -22.80 -9.53 22.52
C ASP A 52 -21.30 -9.56 22.14
N THR A 53 -20.59 -8.43 22.19
CA THR A 53 -19.16 -8.36 21.96
C THR A 53 -18.35 -8.96 23.11
N ASN A 54 -17.22 -9.60 22.81
CA ASN A 54 -16.33 -10.14 23.81
C ASN A 54 -14.86 -10.12 23.35
N THR A 55 -14.13 -9.09 23.71
CA THR A 55 -12.71 -8.94 23.37
C THR A 55 -11.78 -9.99 23.97
N LYS A 56 -12.26 -10.82 24.92
CA LYS A 56 -11.48 -11.92 25.53
C LYS A 56 -11.68 -13.24 24.79
N ASP A 57 -12.69 -13.37 23.98
CA ASP A 57 -12.97 -14.52 23.13
C ASP A 57 -12.70 -14.14 21.66
N PRO A 58 -11.58 -14.57 21.10
CA PRO A 58 -11.22 -14.15 19.75
C PRO A 58 -12.16 -14.70 18.66
N SER A 59 -13.07 -15.61 18.99
CA SER A 59 -14.10 -16.13 18.08
C SER A 59 -15.37 -15.28 18.04
N LYS A 60 -15.49 -14.26 18.91
CA LYS A 60 -16.62 -13.35 19.02
C LYS A 60 -16.32 -12.01 18.39
N PHE A 61 -17.38 -11.22 18.15
CA PHE A 61 -17.21 -9.82 17.80
C PHE A 61 -16.45 -9.08 18.90
N ALA A 62 -15.53 -8.20 18.50
CA ALA A 62 -14.68 -7.42 19.39
C ALA A 62 -15.06 -5.95 19.45
N GLY A 63 -15.98 -5.50 18.59
CA GLY A 63 -16.60 -4.18 18.61
C GLY A 63 -15.95 -3.13 17.72
N GLY A 64 -15.06 -3.51 16.80
CA GLY A 64 -14.61 -2.58 15.75
C GLY A 64 -15.76 -2.21 14.82
N ASP A 65 -15.84 -0.93 14.40
CA ASP A 65 -17.02 -0.37 13.76
C ASP A 65 -16.71 0.72 12.72
N PHE A 66 -17.72 1.20 11.99
CA PHE A 66 -17.61 2.26 11.00
C PHE A 66 -17.16 3.59 11.62
N ARG A 67 -17.57 3.87 12.86
CA ARG A 67 -17.13 5.05 13.58
C ARG A 67 -15.64 4.96 13.88
N GLY A 68 -15.18 3.78 14.25
CA GLY A 68 -13.76 3.50 14.47
C GLY A 68 -12.91 3.70 13.21
N LEU A 69 -13.41 3.26 12.04
CA LEU A 69 -12.76 3.55 10.77
C LEU A 69 -12.67 5.06 10.51
N GLN A 70 -13.73 5.81 10.81
CA GLN A 70 -13.75 7.26 10.65
C GLN A 70 -12.77 7.96 11.61
N ASP A 71 -12.71 7.51 12.87
CA ASP A 71 -11.81 8.06 13.89
C ASP A 71 -10.34 7.77 13.56
N LYS A 72 -10.05 6.69 12.81
CA LYS A 72 -8.70 6.30 12.36
C LYS A 72 -8.36 6.71 10.92
N LEU A 73 -9.21 7.49 10.27
CA LEU A 73 -8.99 7.97 8.90
C LEU A 73 -7.61 8.64 8.72
N THR A 74 -7.19 9.47 9.67
CA THR A 74 -5.88 10.15 9.60
C THR A 74 -4.74 9.13 9.68
N PHE A 75 -4.81 8.18 10.61
CA PHE A 75 -3.82 7.12 10.76
C PHE A 75 -3.65 6.29 9.47
N ILE A 76 -4.76 5.86 8.88
CA ILE A 76 -4.72 5.10 7.61
C ILE A 76 -4.21 5.97 6.46
N GLY A 77 -4.68 7.23 6.39
CA GLY A 77 -4.28 8.19 5.36
C GLY A 77 -2.79 8.54 5.41
N ASP A 78 -2.22 8.68 6.60
CA ASP A 78 -0.79 8.99 6.79
C ASP A 78 0.10 7.85 6.27
N MET A 79 -0.35 6.58 6.35
CA MET A 79 0.34 5.45 5.73
C MET A 79 0.39 5.52 4.18
N GLY A 80 -0.47 6.35 3.55
CA GLY A 80 -0.40 6.67 2.13
C GLY A 80 -1.02 5.66 1.17
N PHE A 81 -1.82 4.69 1.67
CA PHE A 81 -2.56 3.76 0.82
C PHE A 81 -3.70 4.46 0.07
N SER A 82 -3.94 4.04 -1.15
CA SER A 82 -4.97 4.61 -2.02
C SER A 82 -6.30 3.85 -1.99
N ILE A 83 -6.26 2.57 -1.61
CA ILE A 83 -7.46 1.73 -1.42
C ILE A 83 -7.43 1.16 0.01
N VAL A 84 -8.57 1.22 0.67
CA VAL A 84 -8.80 0.57 1.96
C VAL A 84 -9.87 -0.51 1.78
N SER A 85 -9.43 -1.77 1.80
CA SER A 85 -10.30 -2.93 1.77
C SER A 85 -10.73 -3.26 3.19
N ILE A 86 -12.03 -3.34 3.41
CA ILE A 86 -12.59 -3.48 4.76
C ILE A 86 -13.31 -4.82 4.97
N GLY A 87 -13.10 -5.78 4.06
CA GLY A 87 -13.73 -7.08 4.10
C GLY A 87 -15.23 -7.04 3.82
N THR A 88 -15.93 -8.09 4.21
CA THR A 88 -17.39 -8.18 4.10
C THR A 88 -18.06 -7.29 5.16
N VAL A 89 -19.01 -6.48 4.73
CA VAL A 89 -19.76 -5.55 5.60
C VAL A 89 -21.24 -5.91 5.73
N PHE A 90 -21.65 -7.01 5.11
CA PHE A 90 -23.01 -7.53 5.17
C PHE A 90 -23.30 -8.18 6.52
N ASP A 91 -24.61 -8.21 6.89
CA ASP A 91 -25.10 -8.95 8.05
C ASP A 91 -24.57 -10.39 8.03
N THR A 92 -23.97 -10.84 9.14
CA THR A 92 -23.17 -12.07 9.20
C THR A 92 -23.20 -12.72 10.58
N GLU A 93 -23.03 -14.04 10.63
CA GLU A 93 -22.91 -14.78 11.89
C GLU A 93 -21.53 -14.74 12.52
N LYS A 94 -20.52 -14.21 11.79
CA LYS A 94 -19.12 -14.23 12.23
C LYS A 94 -18.45 -12.88 12.05
N TYR A 95 -17.60 -12.54 13.00
CA TYR A 95 -16.85 -11.29 13.03
C TYR A 95 -15.97 -11.05 11.79
N ASP A 96 -15.58 -12.09 11.08
CA ASP A 96 -14.74 -12.04 9.86
C ASP A 96 -15.55 -11.92 8.57
N GLY A 97 -16.88 -11.85 8.66
CA GLY A 97 -17.78 -11.75 7.53
C GLY A 97 -17.94 -13.04 6.71
N SER A 98 -17.40 -14.18 7.17
CA SER A 98 -17.37 -15.43 6.40
C SER A 98 -18.71 -16.18 6.32
N MET A 99 -19.76 -15.72 6.99
CA MET A 99 -21.08 -16.34 7.05
C MET A 99 -22.20 -15.29 6.84
N PRO A 100 -22.26 -14.61 5.69
CA PRO A 100 -23.28 -13.60 5.45
C PRO A 100 -24.68 -14.19 5.48
N THR A 101 -25.64 -13.44 6.07
CA THR A 101 -27.05 -13.78 6.17
C THR A 101 -27.91 -12.95 5.22
N SER A 102 -27.33 -11.87 4.65
CA SER A 102 -27.97 -10.99 3.66
C SER A 102 -26.90 -10.40 2.75
N TYR A 103 -27.27 -9.99 1.53
CA TYR A 103 -26.49 -9.14 0.65
C TYR A 103 -27.00 -7.68 0.64
N ALA A 104 -28.09 -7.39 1.34
CA ALA A 104 -28.74 -6.08 1.35
C ALA A 104 -28.56 -5.33 2.68
N THR A 105 -28.42 -6.06 3.78
CA THR A 105 -28.36 -5.50 5.13
C THR A 105 -26.91 -5.44 5.61
N LEU A 106 -26.51 -4.29 6.20
CA LEU A 106 -25.21 -4.16 6.84
C LEU A 106 -25.19 -4.89 8.19
N GLU A 107 -23.99 -5.36 8.56
CA GLU A 107 -23.73 -5.94 9.88
C GLU A 107 -23.98 -4.88 10.97
N GLU A 108 -24.89 -5.19 11.91
CA GLU A 108 -25.32 -4.25 12.95
C GLU A 108 -24.22 -3.92 13.96
N HIS A 109 -23.26 -4.84 14.19
CA HIS A 109 -22.09 -4.56 15.03
C HIS A 109 -21.16 -3.50 14.40
N PHE A 110 -21.21 -3.29 13.08
CA PHE A 110 -20.41 -2.28 12.42
C PHE A 110 -21.06 -0.91 12.39
N GLY A 111 -22.36 -0.84 12.66
CA GLY A 111 -23.11 0.41 12.73
C GLY A 111 -24.15 0.57 11.63
N THR A 112 -24.60 1.80 11.44
CA THR A 112 -25.72 2.15 10.57
C THR A 112 -25.27 2.44 9.13
N ALA A 113 -26.23 2.34 8.18
CA ALA A 113 -26.04 2.74 6.79
C ALA A 113 -25.55 4.21 6.64
N LYS A 114 -26.01 5.09 7.52
CA LYS A 114 -25.59 6.50 7.54
C LYS A 114 -24.12 6.65 7.96
N GLU A 115 -23.67 5.87 8.92
CA GLU A 115 -22.28 5.86 9.35
C GLU A 115 -21.38 5.30 8.25
N PHE A 116 -21.79 4.21 7.60
CA PHE A 116 -21.05 3.66 6.46
C PHE A 116 -20.92 4.67 5.30
N GLN A 117 -22.02 5.35 4.93
CA GLN A 117 -21.99 6.43 3.93
C GLN A 117 -21.02 7.57 4.35
N SER A 118 -20.99 7.90 5.65
CA SER A 118 -20.08 8.91 6.18
C SER A 118 -18.60 8.49 6.04
N VAL A 119 -18.29 7.22 6.34
CA VAL A 119 -16.95 6.64 6.13
C VAL A 119 -16.55 6.73 4.66
N VAL A 120 -17.37 6.21 3.75
CA VAL A 120 -17.08 6.22 2.30
C VAL A 120 -16.81 7.65 1.81
N LYS A 121 -17.65 8.61 2.23
CA LYS A 121 -17.47 10.03 1.88
C LYS A 121 -16.19 10.62 2.46
N ALA A 122 -15.85 10.29 3.71
CA ALA A 122 -14.66 10.81 4.39
C ALA A 122 -13.35 10.29 3.77
N TYR A 123 -13.31 9.00 3.43
CA TYR A 123 -12.17 8.40 2.76
C TYR A 123 -11.97 8.95 1.35
N ARG A 124 -13.06 9.07 0.57
CA ARG A 124 -13.01 9.69 -0.75
C ARG A 124 -12.51 11.14 -0.72
N ALA A 125 -12.88 11.91 0.29
CA ALA A 125 -12.40 13.28 0.47
C ALA A 125 -10.88 13.36 0.77
N LYS A 126 -10.25 12.21 1.06
CA LYS A 126 -8.81 12.01 1.22
C LYS A 126 -8.19 11.25 0.04
N GLU A 127 -8.90 11.16 -1.08
CA GLU A 127 -8.48 10.45 -2.29
C GLU A 127 -8.24 8.94 -2.07
N MET A 128 -8.87 8.37 -1.05
CA MET A 128 -8.84 6.93 -0.76
C MET A 128 -10.16 6.27 -1.17
N ALA A 129 -10.08 5.13 -1.85
CA ALA A 129 -11.23 4.32 -2.21
C ALA A 129 -11.55 3.30 -1.11
N ILE A 130 -12.81 3.18 -0.70
CA ILE A 130 -13.28 2.03 0.09
C ILE A 130 -13.60 0.89 -0.86
N MET A 131 -13.06 -0.29 -0.56
CA MET A 131 -13.33 -1.56 -1.21
C MET A 131 -13.94 -2.53 -0.21
N ILE A 132 -14.91 -3.34 -0.64
CA ILE A 132 -15.51 -4.40 0.18
C ILE A 132 -15.31 -5.76 -0.47
N ASP A 133 -15.45 -6.83 0.35
CA ASP A 133 -15.56 -8.19 -0.15
C ASP A 133 -17.02 -8.52 -0.46
N PHE A 134 -17.25 -9.07 -1.65
CA PHE A 134 -18.55 -9.58 -2.05
C PHE A 134 -18.44 -11.09 -2.35
N PRO A 135 -18.90 -11.95 -1.42
CA PRO A 135 -18.84 -13.40 -1.61
C PRO A 135 -19.91 -13.88 -2.57
N LEU A 136 -19.52 -14.59 -3.62
CA LEU A 136 -20.48 -15.20 -4.58
C LEU A 136 -21.18 -16.43 -4.02
N SER A 137 -20.64 -17.03 -2.95
CA SER A 137 -21.16 -18.28 -2.38
C SER A 137 -20.67 -18.45 -0.94
N ASN A 138 -20.86 -19.62 -0.34
CA ASN A 138 -20.44 -19.97 1.03
C ASN A 138 -21.10 -19.11 2.12
N VAL A 139 -22.40 -18.91 2.00
CA VAL A 139 -23.20 -18.09 2.92
C VAL A 139 -23.72 -18.93 4.11
N SER A 140 -24.29 -18.24 5.12
CA SER A 140 -24.97 -18.90 6.23
C SER A 140 -26.21 -19.69 5.77
N PRO A 141 -26.52 -20.82 6.40
CA PRO A 141 -27.85 -21.45 6.26
C PRO A 141 -29.00 -20.53 6.69
N ASN A 142 -28.69 -19.50 7.45
CA ASN A 142 -29.64 -18.47 7.85
C ASN A 142 -29.79 -17.32 6.83
N HIS A 143 -29.06 -17.37 5.72
CA HIS A 143 -29.20 -16.37 4.65
C HIS A 143 -30.64 -16.28 4.16
N GLU A 144 -31.10 -15.04 3.92
CA GLU A 144 -32.49 -14.78 3.53
C GLU A 144 -32.92 -15.59 2.28
N TRP A 145 -32.04 -15.73 1.28
CA TRP A 145 -32.31 -16.53 0.09
C TRP A 145 -32.36 -18.04 0.41
N ALA A 146 -31.54 -18.53 1.33
CA ALA A 146 -31.54 -19.95 1.71
C ALA A 146 -32.80 -20.34 2.49
N LYS A 147 -33.40 -19.38 3.21
CA LYS A 147 -34.68 -19.58 3.92
C LYS A 147 -35.92 -19.41 3.04
N ASP A 148 -35.78 -18.80 1.87
CA ASP A 148 -36.89 -18.59 0.96
C ASP A 148 -37.30 -19.91 0.28
N PRO A 149 -38.53 -20.43 0.49
CA PRO A 149 -39.00 -21.64 -0.15
C PRO A 149 -39.01 -21.55 -1.68
N ALA A 150 -39.13 -20.36 -2.26
CA ALA A 150 -39.12 -20.16 -3.70
C ALA A 150 -37.72 -20.26 -4.32
N LYS A 151 -36.68 -20.13 -3.50
CA LYS A 151 -35.28 -20.15 -3.92
C LYS A 151 -34.50 -21.44 -3.58
N GLN A 152 -35.21 -22.50 -3.21
CA GLN A 152 -34.56 -23.78 -2.87
C GLN A 152 -33.78 -24.39 -4.05
N SER A 153 -34.16 -24.10 -5.28
CA SER A 153 -33.45 -24.52 -6.49
C SER A 153 -32.14 -23.72 -6.73
N TRP A 154 -31.89 -22.67 -5.94
CA TRP A 154 -30.67 -21.86 -5.99
C TRP A 154 -29.52 -22.50 -5.21
N ILE A 155 -29.82 -23.52 -4.39
CA ILE A 155 -28.84 -24.15 -3.50
C ILE A 155 -28.22 -25.35 -4.24
N ALA A 156 -26.93 -25.29 -4.54
CA ALA A 156 -26.16 -26.40 -5.09
C ALA A 156 -25.83 -27.45 -4.00
N SER A 157 -25.38 -26.95 -2.82
CA SER A 157 -25.07 -27.82 -1.70
C SER A 157 -25.18 -27.09 -0.35
N SER A 158 -25.30 -27.87 0.73
CA SER A 158 -25.20 -27.36 2.10
C SER A 158 -24.26 -28.27 2.88
N ASN A 159 -23.02 -27.84 3.02
CA ASN A 159 -21.94 -28.61 3.64
C ASN A 159 -21.22 -27.78 4.70
N ASN A 160 -20.72 -28.42 5.75
CA ASN A 160 -19.91 -27.80 6.80
C ASN A 160 -20.55 -26.55 7.45
N GLY A 161 -21.90 -26.48 7.46
CA GLY A 161 -22.61 -25.34 8.02
C GLY A 161 -22.66 -24.12 7.10
N GLN A 162 -22.32 -24.26 5.83
CA GLN A 162 -22.44 -23.21 4.80
C GLN A 162 -23.33 -23.69 3.66
N VAL A 163 -23.98 -22.75 3.01
CA VAL A 163 -24.77 -22.95 1.79
C VAL A 163 -23.95 -22.47 0.61
N GLN A 164 -23.87 -23.30 -0.41
CA GLN A 164 -23.29 -22.96 -1.69
C GLN A 164 -24.40 -22.74 -2.71
N TRP A 165 -24.34 -21.62 -3.40
CA TRP A 165 -25.27 -21.32 -4.49
C TRP A 165 -24.93 -22.13 -5.74
N ASP A 166 -25.93 -22.45 -6.54
CA ASP A 166 -25.77 -22.98 -7.88
C ASP A 166 -25.42 -21.82 -8.83
N LEU A 167 -24.12 -21.53 -8.96
CA LEU A 167 -23.62 -20.43 -9.78
C LEU A 167 -23.79 -20.65 -11.29
N ALA A 168 -24.24 -21.84 -11.72
CA ALA A 168 -24.66 -22.11 -13.09
C ALA A 168 -26.14 -21.72 -13.36
N ASN A 169 -26.91 -21.39 -12.31
CA ASN A 169 -28.29 -20.98 -12.41
C ASN A 169 -28.40 -19.50 -12.77
N GLU A 170 -29.01 -19.18 -13.91
CA GLU A 170 -29.16 -17.81 -14.42
C GLU A 170 -29.91 -16.87 -13.45
N ASP A 171 -30.88 -17.38 -12.69
CA ASP A 171 -31.62 -16.58 -11.68
C ASP A 171 -30.70 -16.20 -10.50
N VAL A 172 -29.79 -17.08 -10.10
CA VAL A 172 -28.77 -16.82 -9.08
C VAL A 172 -27.78 -15.77 -9.57
N GLN A 173 -27.27 -15.95 -10.79
CA GLN A 173 -26.34 -15.00 -11.42
C GLN A 173 -26.95 -13.61 -11.50
N ALA A 174 -28.19 -13.49 -11.99
CA ALA A 174 -28.90 -12.21 -12.08
C ALA A 174 -29.11 -11.56 -10.71
N ALA A 175 -29.50 -12.35 -9.69
CA ALA A 175 -29.71 -11.85 -8.34
C ALA A 175 -28.40 -11.37 -7.67
N LEU A 176 -27.27 -12.07 -7.89
CA LEU A 176 -25.97 -11.65 -7.38
C LEU A 176 -25.49 -10.36 -8.03
N ILE A 177 -25.64 -10.22 -9.36
CA ILE A 177 -25.30 -8.99 -10.09
C ILE A 177 -26.17 -7.83 -9.58
N GLU A 178 -27.49 -8.03 -9.43
CA GLU A 178 -28.40 -7.00 -8.93
C GLU A 178 -28.01 -6.56 -7.51
N ALA A 179 -27.79 -7.51 -6.59
CA ALA A 179 -27.43 -7.22 -5.21
C ALA A 179 -26.10 -6.43 -5.11
N ALA A 180 -25.08 -6.84 -5.87
CA ALA A 180 -23.80 -6.16 -5.86
C ALA A 180 -23.88 -4.74 -6.47
N THR A 181 -24.57 -4.57 -7.59
CA THR A 181 -24.72 -3.26 -8.26
C THR A 181 -25.59 -2.30 -7.45
N GLU A 182 -26.66 -2.80 -6.80
CA GLU A 182 -27.49 -2.01 -5.89
C GLU A 182 -26.67 -1.51 -4.70
N PHE A 183 -25.85 -2.38 -4.08
CA PHE A 183 -24.98 -2.02 -2.97
C PHE A 183 -23.98 -0.94 -3.38
N VAL A 184 -23.26 -1.15 -4.48
CA VAL A 184 -22.27 -0.19 -5.01
C VAL A 184 -22.92 1.16 -5.30
N THR A 185 -24.09 1.17 -5.92
CA THR A 185 -24.81 2.39 -6.26
C THR A 185 -25.30 3.13 -5.00
N THR A 186 -25.81 2.38 -4.01
CA THR A 186 -26.35 2.93 -2.76
C THR A 186 -25.28 3.61 -1.92
N TYR A 187 -24.11 2.98 -1.80
CA TYR A 187 -23.04 3.46 -0.92
C TYR A 187 -21.94 4.20 -1.68
N ASN A 188 -21.90 4.11 -3.01
CA ASN A 188 -20.91 4.76 -3.86
C ASN A 188 -19.48 4.45 -3.43
N ILE A 189 -19.17 3.17 -3.16
CA ILE A 189 -17.85 2.68 -2.85
C ILE A 189 -16.93 2.71 -4.09
N GLY A 190 -15.61 2.55 -3.92
CA GLY A 190 -14.64 2.65 -5.02
C GLY A 190 -14.21 1.31 -5.61
N GLY A 191 -14.56 0.19 -4.99
CA GLY A 191 -14.20 -1.14 -5.52
C GLY A 191 -14.88 -2.29 -4.80
N VAL A 192 -14.82 -3.44 -5.44
CA VAL A 192 -15.29 -4.73 -4.90
C VAL A 192 -14.21 -5.77 -5.13
N ARG A 193 -13.94 -6.58 -4.11
CA ARG A 193 -13.18 -7.81 -4.22
C ARG A 193 -14.18 -8.97 -4.23
N LEU A 194 -14.30 -9.66 -5.37
CA LEU A 194 -15.13 -10.85 -5.48
C LEU A 194 -14.41 -12.03 -4.82
N THR A 195 -15.14 -12.78 -4.02
CA THR A 195 -14.63 -13.94 -3.26
C THR A 195 -15.53 -15.16 -3.44
N ASN A 196 -14.99 -16.36 -3.16
CA ASN A 196 -15.71 -17.63 -3.31
C ASN A 196 -16.22 -17.84 -4.75
N LEU A 197 -15.32 -17.76 -5.72
CA LEU A 197 -15.62 -17.91 -7.15
C LEU A 197 -15.86 -19.37 -7.58
N ASP A 198 -15.64 -20.30 -6.67
CA ASP A 198 -15.70 -21.75 -6.97
C ASP A 198 -17.06 -22.13 -7.55
N GLY A 199 -17.06 -22.72 -8.75
CA GLY A 199 -18.28 -23.06 -9.49
C GLY A 199 -18.86 -21.94 -10.37
N ALA A 200 -18.30 -20.74 -10.35
CA ALA A 200 -18.66 -19.66 -11.28
C ALA A 200 -17.94 -19.86 -12.62
N ASP A 201 -18.67 -19.74 -13.72
CA ASP A 201 -18.02 -19.71 -15.03
C ASP A 201 -17.50 -18.30 -15.35
N THR A 202 -16.54 -18.26 -16.27
CA THR A 202 -15.88 -16.98 -16.68
C THR A 202 -16.87 -16.01 -17.33
N GLU A 203 -17.92 -16.47 -18.01
CA GLU A 203 -18.90 -15.63 -18.67
C GLU A 203 -19.75 -14.87 -17.64
N PHE A 204 -20.24 -15.56 -16.62
CA PHE A 204 -20.96 -14.94 -15.51
C PHE A 204 -20.10 -13.94 -14.76
N VAL A 205 -18.85 -14.32 -14.41
CA VAL A 205 -17.95 -13.44 -13.67
C VAL A 205 -17.63 -12.18 -14.48
N ASN A 206 -17.40 -12.32 -15.80
CA ASN A 206 -17.19 -11.16 -16.69
C ASN A 206 -18.42 -10.25 -16.78
N ALA A 207 -19.63 -10.83 -16.87
CA ALA A 207 -20.86 -10.05 -16.85
C ALA A 207 -21.04 -9.27 -15.55
N MET A 208 -20.68 -9.85 -14.42
CA MET A 208 -20.69 -9.18 -13.11
C MET A 208 -19.65 -8.05 -13.03
N ILE A 209 -18.43 -8.29 -13.50
CA ILE A 209 -17.38 -7.27 -13.58
C ILE A 209 -17.84 -6.08 -14.44
N GLU A 210 -18.42 -6.35 -15.60
CA GLU A 210 -18.93 -5.31 -16.52
C GLU A 210 -20.04 -4.51 -15.85
N ALA A 211 -21.01 -5.17 -15.21
CA ALA A 211 -22.10 -4.52 -14.51
C ALA A 211 -21.60 -3.61 -13.38
N LEU A 212 -20.64 -4.08 -12.57
CA LEU A 212 -20.03 -3.31 -11.50
C LEU A 212 -19.25 -2.09 -12.02
N LYS A 213 -18.42 -2.28 -13.04
CA LYS A 213 -17.67 -1.18 -13.67
C LYS A 213 -18.59 -0.18 -14.38
N GLY A 214 -19.74 -0.61 -14.82
CA GLY A 214 -20.79 0.27 -15.40
C GLY A 214 -21.40 1.24 -14.40
N THR A 215 -21.20 1.05 -13.08
CA THR A 215 -21.72 1.96 -12.05
C THR A 215 -20.89 3.23 -11.87
N ASN A 216 -19.58 3.15 -12.14
CA ASN A 216 -18.62 4.26 -11.98
C ASN A 216 -17.38 4.03 -12.83
N ASP A 217 -16.95 5.02 -13.60
CA ASP A 217 -15.78 4.94 -14.48
C ASP A 217 -14.45 4.65 -13.78
N SER A 218 -14.34 4.93 -12.48
CA SER A 218 -13.14 4.70 -11.67
C SER A 218 -13.29 3.54 -10.66
N PHE A 219 -14.14 2.56 -11.00
CA PHE A 219 -14.42 1.42 -10.13
C PHE A 219 -13.45 0.27 -10.37
N TYR A 220 -12.94 -0.31 -9.26
CA TYR A 220 -12.05 -1.47 -9.31
C TYR A 220 -12.81 -2.75 -8.95
N VAL A 221 -12.57 -3.82 -9.72
CA VAL A 221 -13.05 -5.17 -9.42
C VAL A 221 -11.87 -6.13 -9.41
N ILE A 222 -11.54 -6.64 -8.24
CA ILE A 222 -10.44 -7.59 -8.05
C ILE A 222 -10.96 -8.93 -7.52
N ALA A 223 -10.14 -9.98 -7.59
CA ALA A 223 -10.41 -11.27 -6.99
C ALA A 223 -9.44 -11.58 -5.84
N ASN A 224 -9.87 -12.35 -4.84
CA ASN A 224 -8.99 -12.88 -3.79
C ASN A 224 -8.45 -14.28 -4.11
N GLU A 225 -8.55 -14.70 -5.34
CA GLU A 225 -8.12 -16.00 -5.87
C GLU A 225 -7.74 -15.89 -7.34
N GLU A 226 -7.15 -16.93 -7.90
CA GLU A 226 -6.80 -17.01 -9.32
C GLU A 226 -8.06 -17.11 -10.17
N SER A 227 -8.11 -16.43 -11.31
CA SER A 227 -9.24 -16.46 -12.22
C SER A 227 -8.83 -16.04 -13.64
N ASP A 228 -9.44 -16.64 -14.64
CA ASP A 228 -9.30 -16.26 -16.07
C ASP A 228 -10.26 -15.15 -16.49
N ALA A 229 -11.11 -14.65 -15.58
CA ALA A 229 -12.03 -13.53 -15.86
C ALA A 229 -11.28 -12.18 -15.89
N ASN A 230 -11.92 -11.16 -16.47
CA ASN A 230 -11.33 -9.84 -16.75
C ASN A 230 -11.23 -8.93 -15.51
N PHE A 231 -10.71 -9.46 -14.40
CA PHE A 231 -10.44 -8.68 -13.20
C PHE A 231 -9.36 -7.63 -13.44
N ASP A 232 -9.40 -6.54 -12.67
CA ASP A 232 -8.30 -5.57 -12.64
C ASP A 232 -7.03 -6.18 -12.00
N ALA A 233 -7.21 -7.07 -11.02
CA ALA A 233 -6.14 -7.84 -10.40
C ALA A 233 -6.67 -9.14 -9.79
N THR A 234 -5.82 -10.14 -9.72
CA THR A 234 -6.08 -11.42 -9.06
C THR A 234 -5.10 -11.65 -7.91
N PHE A 235 -5.38 -12.64 -7.07
CA PHE A 235 -4.52 -13.06 -5.99
C PHE A 235 -4.17 -14.54 -6.14
N SER A 236 -2.90 -14.88 -5.88
CA SER A 236 -2.44 -16.27 -5.83
C SER A 236 -1.84 -16.56 -4.45
N GLN A 237 -2.43 -17.52 -3.73
CA GLN A 237 -1.86 -18.00 -2.47
C GLN A 237 -0.47 -18.62 -2.67
N ALA A 238 -0.25 -19.31 -3.79
CA ALA A 238 1.06 -19.86 -4.13
C ALA A 238 2.13 -18.79 -4.26
N THR A 239 1.77 -17.62 -4.81
CA THR A 239 2.63 -16.45 -4.90
C THR A 239 2.97 -15.88 -3.51
N ALA A 240 1.99 -15.69 -2.65
CA ALA A 240 2.20 -15.25 -1.28
C ALA A 240 3.12 -16.22 -0.51
N ASP A 241 2.94 -17.52 -0.69
CA ASP A 241 3.77 -18.55 -0.07
C ASP A 241 5.22 -18.53 -0.58
N ILE A 242 5.45 -18.21 -1.86
CA ILE A 242 6.81 -17.99 -2.40
C ILE A 242 7.48 -16.84 -1.66
N TYR A 243 6.82 -15.67 -1.56
CA TYR A 243 7.39 -14.51 -0.87
C TYR A 243 7.65 -14.81 0.61
N ARG A 244 6.72 -15.44 1.31
CA ARG A 244 6.87 -15.87 2.71
C ARG A 244 8.08 -16.77 2.88
N ASN A 245 8.24 -17.80 2.03
CA ASN A 245 9.35 -18.74 2.11
C ASN A 245 10.70 -18.09 1.87
N ILE A 246 10.78 -17.11 0.97
CA ILE A 246 12.02 -16.39 0.68
C ILE A 246 12.41 -15.47 1.84
N PHE A 247 11.43 -14.71 2.38
CA PHE A 247 11.75 -13.67 3.36
C PHE A 247 11.71 -14.12 4.83
N LYS A 248 11.19 -15.31 5.16
CA LYS A 248 11.15 -15.79 6.55
C LYS A 248 12.54 -16.02 7.16
N ASN A 249 13.56 -16.29 6.33
CA ASN A 249 14.95 -16.52 6.75
C ASN A 249 15.93 -15.90 5.76
N VAL A 250 17.22 -15.89 6.11
CA VAL A 250 18.33 -15.47 5.23
C VAL A 250 18.79 -16.63 4.33
N ASP A 251 19.56 -16.30 3.30
CA ASP A 251 20.19 -17.26 2.37
C ASP A 251 19.18 -18.24 1.70
N MET A 252 17.90 -17.81 1.60
CA MET A 252 16.87 -18.60 0.94
C MET A 252 16.98 -18.47 -0.58
N ASP A 253 16.59 -19.55 -1.28
CA ASP A 253 16.50 -19.53 -2.74
C ASP A 253 15.43 -18.54 -3.21
N SER A 254 15.84 -17.50 -3.92
CA SER A 254 15.00 -16.43 -4.44
C SER A 254 14.65 -16.58 -5.92
N THR A 255 15.06 -17.66 -6.58
CA THR A 255 14.87 -17.85 -8.04
C THR A 255 13.42 -17.73 -8.47
N LYS A 256 12.46 -18.18 -7.65
CA LYS A 256 11.01 -18.10 -7.90
C LYS A 256 10.37 -16.75 -7.57
N LEU A 257 11.13 -15.80 -7.01
CA LEU A 257 10.58 -14.51 -6.61
C LEU A 257 9.97 -13.74 -7.78
N MET A 258 10.50 -13.97 -8.99
CA MET A 258 10.06 -13.28 -10.19
C MET A 258 8.96 -13.99 -10.97
N ASP A 259 8.63 -15.24 -10.64
CA ASP A 259 7.58 -16.00 -11.35
C ASP A 259 6.24 -15.24 -11.36
N PRO A 260 5.79 -14.65 -10.24
CA PRO A 260 4.53 -13.92 -10.21
C PRO A 260 4.53 -12.60 -10.98
N VAL A 261 5.70 -11.99 -11.17
CA VAL A 261 5.86 -10.70 -11.85
C VAL A 261 5.72 -10.85 -13.37
N SER A 262 5.88 -12.07 -13.88
CA SER A 262 5.85 -12.39 -15.32
C SER A 262 4.45 -12.74 -15.84
N GLY A 263 3.39 -12.67 -15.03
CA GLY A 263 2.02 -12.99 -15.43
C GLY A 263 1.39 -11.94 -16.33
N ASP A 264 0.39 -12.35 -17.11
CA ASP A 264 -0.33 -11.47 -18.04
C ASP A 264 -1.34 -10.53 -17.31
N GLN A 265 -1.77 -10.88 -16.10
CA GLN A 265 -2.66 -10.05 -15.29
C GLN A 265 -1.91 -9.44 -14.09
N PRO A 266 -2.27 -8.21 -13.69
CA PRO A 266 -1.73 -7.60 -12.48
C PRO A 266 -2.00 -8.47 -11.24
N ALA A 267 -0.97 -8.74 -10.46
CA ALA A 267 -1.05 -9.57 -9.26
C ALA A 267 -1.11 -8.71 -8.00
N GLN A 268 -1.93 -9.10 -7.04
CA GLN A 268 -1.85 -8.60 -5.67
C GLN A 268 -0.63 -9.23 -4.99
N ILE A 269 0.26 -8.38 -4.48
CA ILE A 269 1.53 -8.78 -3.86
C ILE A 269 1.41 -8.57 -2.35
N MET A 270 1.35 -9.65 -1.59
CA MET A 270 1.19 -9.61 -0.14
C MET A 270 1.93 -10.74 0.55
N ILE A 271 2.22 -10.55 1.84
CA ILE A 271 2.93 -11.54 2.66
C ILE A 271 2.04 -12.13 3.75
N ASP A 272 1.05 -11.39 4.22
CA ASP A 272 0.01 -11.85 5.15
C ASP A 272 -1.35 -11.84 4.47
N THR A 273 -2.16 -12.84 4.78
CA THR A 273 -3.56 -12.94 4.37
C THR A 273 -4.43 -13.28 5.58
N LEU A 274 -5.75 -13.08 5.47
CA LEU A 274 -6.68 -13.48 6.54
C LEU A 274 -6.71 -14.99 6.78
N ASN A 275 -6.35 -15.79 5.78
CA ASN A 275 -6.50 -17.25 5.80
C ASN A 275 -5.22 -18.00 6.18
N THR A 276 -4.10 -17.29 6.38
CA THR A 276 -2.81 -17.90 6.73
C THR A 276 -2.38 -17.53 8.15
N HIS A 277 -1.41 -18.27 8.70
CA HIS A 277 -0.66 -17.79 9.85
C HIS A 277 0.10 -16.51 9.51
N ARG A 278 0.38 -15.68 10.50
CA ARG A 278 1.13 -14.44 10.27
C ARG A 278 2.56 -14.73 9.87
N PHE A 279 3.13 -13.91 9.01
CA PHE A 279 4.53 -14.02 8.60
C PHE A 279 5.51 -13.90 9.76
N THR A 280 5.14 -13.15 10.80
CA THR A 280 5.88 -13.08 12.07
C THR A 280 6.02 -14.44 12.75
N PHE A 281 4.97 -15.30 12.64
CA PHE A 281 5.03 -16.67 13.14
C PHE A 281 6.05 -17.49 12.36
N ASP A 282 6.09 -17.37 11.02
CA ASP A 282 7.05 -18.07 10.18
C ASP A 282 8.48 -17.69 10.52
N SER A 283 8.76 -16.38 10.55
CA SER A 283 10.11 -15.88 10.82
C SER A 283 10.57 -16.17 12.24
N ALA A 284 9.69 -16.13 13.24
CA ALA A 284 10.01 -16.52 14.62
C ALA A 284 10.35 -18.01 14.73
N ASN A 285 9.65 -18.88 14.01
CA ASN A 285 9.95 -20.32 13.96
C ASN A 285 11.31 -20.63 13.33
N GLU A 286 11.79 -19.77 12.45
CA GLU A 286 13.14 -19.82 11.87
C GLU A 286 14.20 -19.16 12.80
N ASN A 287 13.83 -18.76 14.03
CA ASN A 287 14.66 -18.03 14.98
C ASN A 287 15.18 -16.67 14.43
N MET A 288 14.42 -16.05 13.53
CA MET A 288 14.72 -14.73 12.99
C MET A 288 13.96 -13.66 13.74
N PHE A 289 14.43 -12.40 13.67
CA PHE A 289 13.74 -11.27 14.26
C PHE A 289 12.64 -10.73 13.32
N PRO A 290 11.35 -10.92 13.63
CA PRO A 290 10.27 -10.65 12.68
C PRO A 290 10.24 -9.24 12.10
N PRO A 291 10.47 -8.14 12.86
CA PRO A 291 10.48 -6.80 12.28
C PRO A 291 11.52 -6.61 11.17
N THR A 292 12.73 -7.18 11.32
CA THR A 292 13.75 -7.12 10.24
C THR A 292 13.27 -7.89 9.01
N ARG A 293 12.69 -9.07 9.21
CA ARG A 293 12.17 -9.88 8.11
C ARG A 293 11.01 -9.20 7.37
N LEU A 294 10.12 -8.52 8.12
CA LEU A 294 9.05 -7.71 7.53
C LEU A 294 9.61 -6.52 6.73
N LYS A 295 10.64 -5.83 7.23
CA LYS A 295 11.29 -4.75 6.46
C LYS A 295 11.88 -5.27 5.16
N MET A 296 12.54 -6.44 5.18
CA MET A 296 13.07 -7.09 3.98
C MET A 296 11.96 -7.37 2.96
N ALA A 297 10.86 -7.98 3.41
CA ALA A 297 9.73 -8.29 2.57
C ALA A 297 9.07 -7.01 2.02
N MET A 298 8.66 -6.08 2.88
CA MET A 298 7.97 -4.85 2.46
C MET A 298 8.83 -4.00 1.53
N GLY A 299 10.14 -3.81 1.86
CA GLY A 299 11.05 -3.06 1.01
C GLY A 299 11.21 -3.65 -0.40
N THR A 300 11.05 -4.96 -0.53
CA THR A 300 11.06 -5.63 -1.83
C THR A 300 9.71 -5.55 -2.53
N LEU A 301 8.64 -5.96 -1.85
CA LEU A 301 7.31 -6.10 -2.45
C LEU A 301 6.73 -4.77 -2.96
N PHE A 302 7.01 -3.66 -2.26
CA PHE A 302 6.58 -2.33 -2.72
C PHE A 302 7.25 -1.85 -4.00
N MET A 303 8.40 -2.42 -4.34
CA MET A 303 9.19 -2.02 -5.50
C MET A 303 9.02 -2.96 -6.69
N LEU A 304 8.44 -4.13 -6.50
CA LEU A 304 8.11 -5.06 -7.58
C LEU A 304 6.91 -4.54 -8.42
N PRO A 305 6.81 -4.94 -9.70
CA PRO A 305 5.59 -4.75 -10.48
C PRO A 305 4.41 -5.49 -9.84
N GLY A 306 3.26 -4.83 -9.72
CA GLY A 306 2.05 -5.38 -9.11
C GLY A 306 1.44 -4.44 -8.07
N ILE A 307 0.42 -4.90 -7.37
CA ILE A 307 -0.34 -4.12 -6.39
C ILE A 307 0.08 -4.55 -4.98
N PRO A 308 0.86 -3.74 -4.25
CA PRO A 308 1.20 -4.07 -2.87
C PRO A 308 -0.05 -4.03 -1.99
N VAL A 309 -0.27 -5.11 -1.25
CA VAL A 309 -1.35 -5.25 -0.27
C VAL A 309 -0.74 -5.49 1.10
N VAL A 310 -1.12 -4.67 2.07
CA VAL A 310 -0.71 -4.83 3.47
C VAL A 310 -1.93 -5.19 4.29
N GLN A 311 -1.92 -6.41 4.85
CA GLN A 311 -2.93 -6.86 5.79
C GLN A 311 -2.74 -6.13 7.12
N TYR A 312 -3.82 -5.59 7.71
CA TYR A 312 -3.76 -4.94 9.02
C TYR A 312 -3.01 -5.80 10.04
N GLY A 313 -2.20 -5.16 10.84
CA GLY A 313 -1.35 -5.84 11.83
C GLY A 313 0.03 -6.25 11.32
N THR A 314 0.26 -6.35 9.99
CA THR A 314 1.60 -6.60 9.42
C THR A 314 2.55 -5.45 9.78
N GLU A 315 2.07 -4.22 9.72
CA GLU A 315 2.81 -2.98 10.03
C GLU A 315 3.13 -2.81 11.52
N ILE A 316 2.59 -3.66 12.37
CA ILE A 316 2.91 -3.72 13.80
C ILE A 316 3.48 -5.10 14.21
N ALA A 317 3.90 -5.89 13.24
CA ALA A 317 4.42 -7.24 13.44
C ALA A 317 3.47 -8.14 14.29
N MET A 318 2.16 -8.05 14.04
CA MET A 318 1.15 -8.89 14.69
C MET A 318 1.48 -10.36 14.46
N ASN A 319 1.37 -11.17 15.51
CA ASN A 319 1.68 -12.60 15.46
C ASN A 319 0.40 -13.45 15.55
N GLY A 320 0.46 -14.70 15.11
CA GLY A 320 -0.63 -15.66 15.20
C GLY A 320 -0.40 -16.87 14.30
N GLU A 321 -0.80 -18.06 14.80
CA GLU A 321 -0.62 -19.31 14.06
C GLU A 321 -1.82 -19.62 13.14
N LYS A 322 -3.04 -19.35 13.60
CA LYS A 322 -4.28 -19.63 12.87
C LYS A 322 -5.40 -18.72 13.33
N ALA A 323 -6.41 -18.51 12.49
CA ALA A 323 -7.62 -17.82 12.91
C ALA A 323 -8.32 -18.59 14.07
N PRO A 324 -8.84 -17.86 15.09
CA PRO A 324 -8.93 -16.42 15.18
C PRO A 324 -7.70 -15.70 15.77
N ASP A 325 -6.62 -16.42 16.19
CA ASP A 325 -5.46 -15.79 16.81
C ASP A 325 -4.66 -14.89 15.86
N THR A 326 -4.80 -15.10 14.54
CA THR A 326 -4.23 -14.22 13.50
C THR A 326 -5.01 -12.93 13.31
N HIS A 327 -6.23 -12.84 13.87
CA HIS A 327 -7.16 -11.71 13.75
C HIS A 327 -7.29 -10.97 15.09
N GLN A 328 -6.16 -10.59 15.68
CA GLN A 328 -6.15 -9.86 16.95
C GLN A 328 -6.74 -8.45 16.75
N PHE A 329 -7.32 -7.92 17.82
CA PHE A 329 -7.73 -6.51 17.84
C PHE A 329 -6.50 -5.61 17.72
N TYR A 330 -6.58 -4.59 16.86
CA TYR A 330 -5.44 -3.74 16.52
C TYR A 330 -4.93 -2.94 17.74
N ASN A 331 -3.64 -2.99 17.98
CA ASN A 331 -3.01 -2.28 19.08
C ASN A 331 -2.33 -0.98 18.61
N PHE A 332 -2.99 0.15 18.80
CA PHE A 332 -2.46 1.48 18.46
C PHE A 332 -1.39 2.00 19.43
N LYS A 333 -1.00 1.23 20.44
CA LYS A 333 0.02 1.60 21.46
C LYS A 333 1.30 0.81 21.29
N ILE A 334 1.77 0.66 20.07
CA ILE A 334 2.96 -0.10 19.74
C ILE A 334 4.02 0.82 19.13
N ASP A 335 5.24 0.29 18.98
CA ASP A 335 6.35 0.97 18.29
C ASP A 335 5.99 1.25 16.83
N GLU A 336 6.21 2.48 16.38
CA GLU A 336 5.85 2.96 15.04
C GLU A 336 6.97 2.72 14.00
N GLU A 337 8.07 2.07 14.35
CA GLU A 337 9.24 1.91 13.47
C GLU A 337 8.88 1.25 12.13
N LEU A 338 8.10 0.18 12.16
CA LEU A 338 7.69 -0.53 10.96
C LEU A 338 6.58 0.21 10.20
N ILE A 339 5.68 0.89 10.92
CA ILE A 339 4.67 1.80 10.32
C ILE A 339 5.38 2.89 9.52
N ASN A 340 6.33 3.59 10.15
CA ASN A 340 7.11 4.66 9.49
C ASN A 340 7.91 4.14 8.29
N TYR A 341 8.42 2.90 8.36
CA TYR A 341 9.11 2.28 7.25
C TYR A 341 8.17 2.05 6.05
N ILE A 342 6.97 1.53 6.28
CA ILE A 342 5.94 1.32 5.25
C ILE A 342 5.46 2.66 4.68
N GLU A 343 5.22 3.67 5.54
CA GLU A 343 4.88 5.04 5.13
C GLU A 343 5.93 5.64 4.18
N ASN A 344 7.21 5.46 4.50
CA ASN A 344 8.30 5.94 3.65
C ASN A 344 8.33 5.24 2.28
N LEU A 345 8.16 3.90 2.25
CA LEU A 345 8.07 3.14 1.00
C LEU A 345 6.87 3.58 0.15
N GLN A 346 5.72 3.75 0.80
CA GLN A 346 4.49 4.17 0.14
C GLN A 346 4.59 5.61 -0.39
N THR A 347 5.16 6.51 0.41
CA THR A 347 5.42 7.89 -0.01
C THR A 347 6.35 7.93 -1.24
N LEU A 348 7.38 7.10 -1.26
CA LEU A 348 8.30 7.00 -2.38
C LEU A 348 7.58 6.49 -3.64
N ARG A 349 6.80 5.41 -3.51
CA ARG A 349 6.00 4.83 -4.59
C ARG A 349 4.96 5.84 -5.12
N ASN A 350 4.26 6.55 -4.24
CA ASN A 350 3.25 7.53 -4.62
C ASN A 350 3.83 8.71 -5.40
N LYS A 351 5.07 9.12 -5.08
CA LYS A 351 5.75 10.24 -5.76
C LYS A 351 6.39 9.86 -7.11
N SER A 352 6.65 8.58 -7.35
CA SER A 352 7.32 8.11 -8.56
C SER A 352 6.38 7.23 -9.38
N GLU A 353 5.97 7.73 -10.55
CA GLU A 353 5.23 6.92 -11.52
C GLU A 353 6.08 5.75 -12.01
N THR A 354 7.39 5.94 -12.13
CA THR A 354 8.33 4.89 -12.52
C THR A 354 8.34 3.72 -11.54
N LEU A 355 8.26 3.97 -10.23
CA LEU A 355 8.16 2.89 -9.24
C LEU A 355 6.83 2.15 -9.30
N ARG A 356 5.76 2.79 -9.81
CA ARG A 356 4.46 2.15 -10.03
C ARG A 356 4.40 1.36 -11.34
N ASN A 357 4.72 2.01 -12.45
CA ASN A 357 4.47 1.51 -13.81
C ASN A 357 5.72 1.38 -14.69
N GLY A 358 6.90 1.80 -14.23
CA GLY A 358 8.13 1.74 -15.04
C GLY A 358 8.50 0.32 -15.45
N GLU A 359 9.27 0.21 -16.51
CA GLU A 359 9.82 -1.06 -16.98
C GLU A 359 10.64 -1.72 -15.88
N PHE A 360 10.52 -3.04 -15.77
CA PHE A 360 11.24 -3.85 -14.83
C PHE A 360 12.37 -4.61 -15.55
N GLU A 361 13.58 -4.52 -15.03
CA GLU A 361 14.72 -5.29 -15.52
C GLU A 361 15.46 -5.94 -14.34
N LEU A 362 15.59 -7.27 -14.40
CA LEU A 362 16.34 -8.04 -13.40
C LEU A 362 17.83 -8.02 -13.75
N ILE A 363 18.65 -7.51 -12.84
CA ILE A 363 20.13 -7.50 -12.99
C ILE A 363 20.73 -8.77 -12.40
N THR A 364 20.35 -9.15 -11.19
CA THR A 364 20.79 -10.39 -10.54
C THR A 364 19.75 -10.91 -9.56
N ASN A 365 19.65 -12.23 -9.46
CA ASN A 365 18.86 -12.93 -8.47
C ASN A 365 19.56 -14.24 -8.12
N GLU A 366 20.49 -14.19 -7.17
CA GLU A 366 21.33 -15.33 -6.80
C GLU A 366 21.47 -15.44 -5.28
N ASN A 367 21.12 -16.59 -4.72
CA ASN A 367 21.38 -16.95 -3.32
C ASN A 367 20.90 -15.91 -2.29
N GLY A 368 19.74 -15.28 -2.53
CA GLY A 368 19.17 -14.26 -1.66
C GLY A 368 19.63 -12.82 -1.94
N LEU A 369 20.55 -12.63 -2.89
CA LEU A 369 20.90 -11.31 -3.42
C LEU A 369 20.03 -11.02 -4.65
N LEU A 370 19.23 -9.95 -4.59
CA LEU A 370 18.40 -9.51 -5.69
C LEU A 370 18.74 -8.05 -6.03
N VAL A 371 18.97 -7.78 -7.32
CA VAL A 371 19.12 -6.43 -7.85
C VAL A 371 18.29 -6.29 -9.11
N PHE A 372 17.46 -5.25 -9.17
CA PHE A 372 16.63 -4.94 -10.33
C PHE A 372 16.49 -3.44 -10.52
N THR A 373 16.06 -3.04 -11.70
CA THR A 373 15.73 -1.64 -12.00
C THR A 373 14.25 -1.45 -12.28
N ARG A 374 13.79 -0.23 -12.01
CA ARG A 374 12.53 0.32 -12.53
C ARG A 374 12.89 1.55 -13.35
N THR A 375 12.45 1.61 -14.60
CA THR A 375 12.88 2.64 -15.55
C THR A 375 11.70 3.20 -16.34
N SER A 376 11.71 4.50 -16.55
CA SER A 376 10.87 5.23 -17.51
C SER A 376 11.72 6.26 -18.26
N ASP A 377 11.10 7.04 -19.13
CA ASP A 377 11.79 8.16 -19.81
C ASP A 377 12.26 9.25 -18.83
N GLU A 378 11.63 9.36 -17.66
CA GLU A 378 11.89 10.44 -16.70
C GLU A 378 12.82 10.02 -15.57
N GLU A 379 12.73 8.75 -15.12
CA GLU A 379 13.42 8.27 -13.93
C GLU A 379 14.00 6.86 -14.13
N LYS A 380 15.08 6.62 -13.41
CA LYS A 380 15.63 5.28 -13.22
C LYS A 380 15.93 5.03 -11.75
N TRP A 381 15.49 3.87 -11.28
CA TRP A 381 15.70 3.39 -9.91
C TRP A 381 16.43 2.06 -9.92
N VAL A 382 17.31 1.86 -8.96
CA VAL A 382 17.97 0.57 -8.69
C VAL A 382 17.53 0.12 -7.31
N ILE A 383 17.01 -1.08 -7.23
CA ILE A 383 16.62 -1.70 -5.97
C ILE A 383 17.58 -2.85 -5.68
N MET A 384 18.25 -2.80 -4.54
CA MET A 384 19.12 -3.86 -4.07
C MET A 384 18.58 -4.47 -2.79
N VAL A 385 18.38 -5.77 -2.79
CA VAL A 385 17.89 -6.56 -1.66
C VAL A 385 18.97 -7.58 -1.29
N ASN A 386 19.52 -7.43 -0.10
CA ASN A 386 20.49 -8.39 0.44
C ASN A 386 19.83 -9.27 1.51
N ASN A 387 19.12 -10.32 1.08
CA ASN A 387 18.54 -11.33 1.96
C ASN A 387 19.54 -12.42 2.31
N THR A 388 20.82 -12.07 2.47
CA THR A 388 21.88 -13.02 2.83
C THR A 388 22.43 -12.75 4.23
N SER A 389 23.15 -13.72 4.76
CA SER A 389 23.84 -13.62 6.06
C SER A 389 25.14 -12.82 6.02
N LYS A 390 25.52 -12.24 4.86
CA LYS A 390 26.79 -11.53 4.64
C LYS A 390 26.56 -10.21 3.94
N THR A 391 27.48 -9.25 4.13
CA THR A 391 27.58 -8.06 3.30
C THR A 391 27.82 -8.46 1.85
N GLN A 392 27.08 -7.90 0.91
CA GLN A 392 27.19 -8.14 -0.52
C GLN A 392 27.67 -6.89 -1.24
N ARG A 393 28.41 -7.13 -2.34
CA ARG A 393 28.86 -6.09 -3.25
C ARG A 393 28.41 -6.44 -4.67
N VAL A 394 27.84 -5.45 -5.34
CA VAL A 394 27.49 -5.52 -6.77
C VAL A 394 28.17 -4.37 -7.48
N ASP A 395 28.91 -4.66 -8.53
CA ASP A 395 29.53 -3.66 -9.39
C ASP A 395 28.61 -3.44 -10.60
N LEU A 396 27.83 -2.35 -10.58
CA LEU A 396 26.95 -1.96 -11.69
C LEU A 396 27.76 -1.19 -12.74
N THR A 397 27.37 -1.32 -14.01
CA THR A 397 28.14 -0.74 -15.12
C THR A 397 27.46 0.49 -15.73
N PRO A 398 28.22 1.36 -16.46
CA PRO A 398 27.62 2.46 -17.20
C PRO A 398 26.59 2.03 -18.25
N GLU A 399 26.73 0.83 -18.84
CA GLU A 399 25.76 0.29 -19.78
C GLU A 399 24.40 0.05 -19.10
N GLN A 400 24.39 -0.31 -17.82
CA GLN A 400 23.17 -0.55 -17.04
C GLN A 400 22.54 0.75 -16.55
N LEU A 401 23.34 1.74 -16.18
CA LEU A 401 22.85 2.94 -15.47
C LEU A 401 22.95 4.23 -16.28
N GLY A 402 23.81 4.29 -17.28
CA GLY A 402 24.22 5.48 -18.01
C GLY A 402 25.57 6.04 -17.54
N ASP A 403 26.20 6.84 -18.40
CA ASP A 403 27.45 7.53 -18.09
C ASP A 403 27.23 8.70 -17.13
N GLU A 404 28.25 9.04 -16.34
CA GLU A 404 28.26 10.19 -15.44
C GLU A 404 27.06 10.26 -14.48
N LYS A 405 26.60 9.10 -13.99
CA LYS A 405 25.50 8.99 -13.01
C LYS A 405 26.01 8.88 -11.58
N ALA A 406 25.13 9.14 -10.65
CA ALA A 406 25.28 8.84 -9.23
C ALA A 406 24.03 8.14 -8.73
N LEU A 407 24.20 7.15 -7.87
CA LEU A 407 23.14 6.46 -7.16
C LEU A 407 22.96 7.14 -5.81
N ASN A 408 21.77 7.69 -5.56
CA ASN A 408 21.42 8.29 -4.27
C ASN A 408 20.49 7.34 -3.53
N GLY A 409 20.99 6.70 -2.47
CA GLY A 409 20.23 5.82 -1.59
C GLY A 409 19.17 6.61 -0.80
N ILE A 410 18.00 6.05 -0.70
CA ILE A 410 16.84 6.69 -0.05
C ILE A 410 16.68 6.21 1.39
N LEU A 411 16.94 4.93 1.66
CA LEU A 411 16.73 4.35 2.99
C LEU A 411 17.91 4.59 3.93
N ASN A 412 19.15 4.57 3.40
CA ASN A 412 20.39 4.74 4.18
C ASN A 412 21.18 5.99 3.79
N GLU A 413 20.65 6.86 2.92
CA GLU A 413 21.26 8.14 2.49
C GLU A 413 22.68 7.98 1.89
N GLU A 414 23.01 6.80 1.36
CA GLU A 414 24.29 6.52 0.74
C GLU A 414 24.36 7.12 -0.66
N LYS A 415 25.54 7.62 -1.06
CA LYS A 415 25.79 8.07 -2.44
C LYS A 415 26.89 7.25 -3.08
N VAL A 416 26.56 6.54 -4.16
CA VAL A 416 27.53 5.75 -4.95
C VAL A 416 27.82 6.47 -6.27
N ARG A 417 29.10 6.51 -6.64
CA ARG A 417 29.59 7.14 -7.87
C ARG A 417 30.44 6.19 -8.66
N LEU A 418 30.60 6.49 -9.94
CA LEU A 418 31.52 5.79 -10.82
C LEU A 418 32.94 5.85 -10.23
N ASN A 419 33.63 4.74 -10.17
CA ASN A 419 35.01 4.65 -9.68
C ASN A 419 36.02 4.58 -10.81
N GLU A 420 37.31 4.55 -10.46
CA GLU A 420 38.43 4.44 -11.42
C GLU A 420 38.45 3.13 -12.26
N LYS A 421 37.63 2.13 -11.89
CA LYS A 421 37.47 0.86 -12.60
C LYS A 421 36.23 0.86 -13.52
N ASP A 422 35.62 2.02 -13.71
CA ASP A 422 34.47 2.19 -14.56
C ASP A 422 33.23 1.38 -14.10
N VAL A 423 33.01 1.30 -12.78
CA VAL A 423 31.86 0.66 -12.16
C VAL A 423 31.31 1.49 -11.02
N TYR A 424 30.02 1.31 -10.73
CA TYR A 424 29.32 1.82 -9.56
C TYR A 424 29.30 0.74 -8.46
N PRO A 425 30.20 0.78 -7.47
CA PRO A 425 30.32 -0.27 -6.46
C PRO A 425 29.26 -0.11 -5.37
N VAL A 426 28.14 -0.80 -5.48
CA VAL A 426 27.10 -0.83 -4.46
C VAL A 426 27.44 -1.89 -3.43
N ILE A 427 27.46 -1.50 -2.14
CA ILE A 427 27.75 -2.41 -1.04
C ILE A 427 26.59 -2.31 -0.07
N LEU A 428 25.96 -3.43 0.25
CA LEU A 428 24.81 -3.49 1.16
C LEU A 428 25.07 -4.55 2.24
N ASP A 429 24.87 -4.15 3.50
CA ASP A 429 25.00 -5.06 4.62
C ASP A 429 23.90 -6.14 4.59
N ARG A 430 24.14 -7.22 5.34
CA ARG A 430 23.20 -8.34 5.45
C ARG A 430 21.82 -7.86 5.92
N GLU A 431 20.77 -8.52 5.44
CA GLU A 431 19.39 -8.29 5.85
C GLU A 431 18.95 -6.82 5.66
N MET A 432 19.33 -6.22 4.53
CA MET A 432 18.99 -4.84 4.18
C MET A 432 18.41 -4.74 2.77
N VAL A 433 17.56 -3.75 2.61
CA VAL A 433 17.08 -3.26 1.31
C VAL A 433 17.55 -1.82 1.14
N GLU A 434 18.00 -1.47 -0.05
CA GLU A 434 18.26 -0.08 -0.42
C GLU A 434 17.63 0.23 -1.77
N ILE A 435 17.13 1.44 -1.89
CA ILE A 435 16.47 1.95 -3.09
C ILE A 435 17.25 3.17 -3.54
N TYR A 436 17.89 3.06 -4.71
CA TYR A 436 18.72 4.12 -5.25
C TYR A 436 18.01 4.84 -6.39
N GLN A 437 17.91 6.15 -6.28
CA GLN A 437 17.57 7.00 -7.42
C GLN A 437 18.81 7.28 -8.25
N VAL A 438 18.76 6.97 -9.54
CA VAL A 438 19.84 7.26 -10.49
C VAL A 438 19.67 8.72 -10.96
N LYS A 439 20.70 9.53 -10.75
CA LYS A 439 20.73 10.97 -11.16
C LYS A 439 22.05 11.29 -11.84
N ASP A 440 22.09 12.38 -12.56
CA ASP A 440 23.35 12.93 -13.07
C ASP A 440 24.29 13.26 -11.90
N ASP A 441 25.57 12.93 -12.02
CA ASP A 441 26.56 13.30 -11.02
C ASP A 441 26.97 14.76 -11.21
N GLU A 442 26.38 15.63 -10.42
CA GLU A 442 26.68 17.07 -10.42
C GLU A 442 28.11 17.39 -9.96
N GLY A 443 28.90 16.36 -9.62
CA GLY A 443 30.26 16.53 -9.10
C GLY A 443 30.31 17.26 -7.77
N LEU A 444 31.36 18.09 -7.58
CA LEU A 444 31.52 18.92 -6.39
C LEU A 444 30.67 20.19 -6.50
N ASN A 445 29.87 20.46 -5.50
CA ASN A 445 29.11 21.73 -5.40
C ASN A 445 30.09 22.90 -5.13
N ILE A 446 30.67 23.43 -6.22
CA ILE A 446 31.65 24.52 -6.14
C ILE A 446 31.10 25.76 -5.39
N PRO A 447 29.86 26.24 -5.62
CA PRO A 447 29.27 27.31 -4.84
C PRO A 447 29.25 27.07 -3.33
N TYR A 448 28.91 25.82 -2.91
CA TYR A 448 28.94 25.43 -1.50
C TYR A 448 30.38 25.44 -0.94
N MET A 449 31.35 24.91 -1.67
CA MET A 449 32.76 24.90 -1.26
C MET A 449 33.32 26.32 -1.11
N VAL A 450 32.96 27.24 -2.02
CA VAL A 450 33.32 28.65 -1.94
C VAL A 450 32.66 29.28 -0.71
N ALA A 451 31.37 29.06 -0.48
CA ALA A 451 30.68 29.62 0.69
C ALA A 451 31.31 29.10 2.00
N LEU A 452 31.59 27.78 2.08
CA LEU A 452 32.25 27.18 3.23
C LEU A 452 33.64 27.77 3.46
N GLY A 453 34.45 27.93 2.39
CA GLY A 453 35.76 28.59 2.44
C GLY A 453 35.68 30.01 2.95
N LEU A 454 34.68 30.78 2.52
CA LEU A 454 34.42 32.15 2.95
C LEU A 454 34.08 32.22 4.44
N VAL A 455 33.27 31.28 4.96
CA VAL A 455 32.96 31.16 6.38
C VAL A 455 34.23 30.93 7.20
N TYR A 456 35.12 30.02 6.76
CA TYR A 456 36.39 29.78 7.44
C TYR A 456 37.30 31.01 7.43
N VAL A 457 37.39 31.72 6.31
CA VAL A 457 38.20 32.96 6.22
C VAL A 457 37.66 34.03 7.18
N LEU A 458 36.35 34.22 7.22
CA LEU A 458 35.71 35.17 8.14
C LEU A 458 35.92 34.76 9.61
N PHE A 459 35.82 33.50 9.93
CA PHE A 459 36.09 32.99 11.28
C PHE A 459 37.52 33.19 11.71
N ILE A 460 38.49 32.88 10.86
CA ILE A 460 39.93 33.11 11.12
C ILE A 460 40.17 34.62 11.29
N GLY A 461 39.60 35.46 10.42
CA GLY A 461 39.67 36.91 10.51
C GLY A 461 39.13 37.45 11.86
N PHE A 462 37.99 36.94 12.30
CA PHE A 462 37.39 37.23 13.60
C PHE A 462 38.31 36.85 14.76
N VAL A 463 38.89 35.66 14.76
CA VAL A 463 39.83 35.20 15.79
C VAL A 463 41.09 36.10 15.83
N VAL A 464 41.65 36.46 14.67
CA VAL A 464 42.79 37.39 14.61
C VAL A 464 42.47 38.77 15.17
N VAL A 465 41.28 39.30 14.89
CA VAL A 465 40.80 40.57 15.46
C VAL A 465 40.68 40.50 16.98
N ILE A 466 40.11 39.40 17.52
CA ILE A 466 39.99 39.20 18.97
C ILE A 466 41.38 39.15 19.62
N ILE A 467 42.33 38.40 19.04
CA ILE A 467 43.69 38.28 19.57
C ILE A 467 44.39 39.67 19.56
N LYS A 468 44.29 40.41 18.46
CA LYS A 468 44.86 41.76 18.34
C LYS A 468 44.23 42.72 19.36
N ARG A 469 42.91 42.73 19.53
CA ARG A 469 42.22 43.55 20.54
C ARG A 469 42.61 43.15 21.97
N GLY A 470 42.73 41.86 22.24
CA GLY A 470 43.18 41.36 23.54
C GLY A 470 44.62 41.78 23.88
N LYS A 471 45.55 41.70 22.89
CA LYS A 471 46.94 42.20 23.07
C LYS A 471 46.99 43.72 23.31
N LYS A 472 46.21 44.51 22.58
CA LYS A 472 46.14 45.99 22.75
C LYS A 472 45.61 46.34 24.15
N ARG A 473 44.57 45.71 24.64
CA ARG A 473 44.02 45.93 26.00
C ARG A 473 45.03 45.57 27.09
N ARG A 474 45.82 44.51 26.94
CA ARG A 474 46.90 44.17 27.90
C ARG A 474 48.00 45.26 27.93
N GLN A 475 48.44 45.72 26.76
CA GLN A 475 49.41 46.77 26.67
C GLN A 475 48.95 48.09 27.29
N GLU A 476 47.66 48.44 27.13
CA GLU A 476 47.07 49.68 27.76
C GLU A 476 46.94 49.52 29.27
N GLN A 477 46.69 48.32 29.79
CA GLN A 477 46.64 47.98 31.23
C GLN A 477 48.04 48.01 31.86
N ASP A 478 49.07 47.54 31.17
CA ASP A 478 50.46 47.53 31.63
C ASP A 478 51.09 48.92 31.57
N ALA A 479 50.68 49.82 30.68
CA ALA A 479 51.12 51.23 30.60
C ALA A 479 50.40 52.12 31.62
N ALA A 480 49.30 51.66 32.24
CA ALA A 480 48.56 52.43 33.26
C ALA A 480 48.93 51.99 34.70
N LYS A 481 49.89 51.10 34.90
CA LYS A 481 50.55 50.72 36.14
C LYS A 481 51.91 51.38 36.22
#